data_256afb16ebb98a05d3b2c388d99ac064
#
_entry.id   256afb16ebb98a05d3b2c388d99ac064
#
_cell.length_a   1.000
_cell.length_b   1.000
_cell.length_c   1.000
_cell.angle_alpha   90.00
_cell.angle_beta   90.00
_cell.angle_gamma   90.00
#
_symmetry.space_group_name_H-M   'P 1'
#
loop_
_entity.id
_entity.type
_entity.pdbx_description
1 polymer ?
#
loop_
_entity_poly.entity_id
_entity_poly.type
_entity_poly.pdbx_seq_one_letter_code
_entity_poly.pdbx_strand_id
1 'polypeptide(L)'
;MAEPKWLKDMNPDEYLKEDFEAKGKSKYTVEGIDKNDPEWLDKAAKKVHAAEGDDYVKLDAGLLTVNQLNWMLRNTIGEMTFVDDNNEFLWYNRPTDPNYKMLAKRTPDQVGDTMKAIHPDVRDVIPNAKKVVHALRTKQDGHDDVYMPVPTGNLKKLVLHYYKRVEDDNGDYAGIYEWVQDLYPLVKYFCETTGQKLVVDDDATTGATYRRNSDPDAVSGASTKAEKVEKTKKTEEPDTTTDRKSTRLNSSHP
;
A
#
# COMPACT_ATOMS: atom_id res chain seq x y z
N MET A 1 -11.62 13.64 2.28
CA MET A 1 -10.95 14.96 2.25
C MET A 1 -10.40 15.15 0.85
N ALA A 2 -10.52 16.31 0.29
CA ALA A 2 -9.77 16.63 -0.93
C ALA A 2 -8.28 16.71 -0.57
N GLU A 3 -7.43 16.51 -1.58
CA GLU A 3 -6.00 16.80 -1.49
C GLU A 3 -5.81 18.16 -0.82
N PRO A 4 -4.92 18.30 0.17
CA PRO A 4 -4.68 19.56 0.87
C PRO A 4 -4.34 20.67 -0.14
N LYS A 5 -4.81 21.90 0.14
CA LYS A 5 -4.60 23.02 -0.80
C LYS A 5 -3.12 23.23 -1.12
N TRP A 6 -2.25 23.21 -0.10
CA TRP A 6 -0.81 23.38 -0.27
C TRP A 6 -0.18 22.33 -1.21
N LEU A 7 -0.63 21.07 -1.12
CA LEU A 7 -0.17 19.99 -1.99
C LEU A 7 -0.72 20.15 -3.41
N LYS A 8 -1.99 20.61 -3.54
CA LYS A 8 -2.63 20.85 -4.83
C LYS A 8 -1.98 22.00 -5.59
N ASP A 9 -1.54 23.03 -4.88
CA ASP A 9 -0.98 24.26 -5.45
C ASP A 9 0.53 24.14 -5.76
N MET A 10 1.15 22.96 -5.49
CA MET A 10 2.57 22.73 -5.82
C MET A 10 2.85 22.88 -7.31
N ASN A 11 4.03 23.43 -7.60
CA ASN A 11 4.49 23.64 -8.97
C ASN A 11 4.81 22.32 -9.69
N PRO A 12 4.10 21.96 -10.78
CA PRO A 12 4.37 20.73 -11.52
C PRO A 12 5.78 20.66 -12.09
N ASP A 13 6.38 21.79 -12.45
CA ASP A 13 7.75 21.84 -13.00
C ASP A 13 8.82 21.44 -11.99
N GLU A 14 8.48 21.40 -10.71
CA GLU A 14 9.37 20.96 -9.63
C GLU A 14 9.18 19.48 -9.35
N TYR A 15 7.97 19.05 -8.97
CA TYR A 15 7.75 17.67 -8.54
C TYR A 15 7.83 16.64 -9.68
N LEU A 16 7.53 17.02 -10.92
CA LEU A 16 7.64 16.11 -12.06
C LEU A 16 9.10 15.73 -12.38
N LYS A 17 10.07 16.51 -11.88
CA LYS A 17 11.50 16.20 -11.99
C LYS A 17 11.98 15.15 -10.99
N GLU A 18 11.15 14.78 -10.00
CA GLU A 18 11.51 13.72 -9.08
C GLU A 18 11.85 12.44 -9.84
N ASP A 19 12.99 11.89 -9.51
CA ASP A 19 13.48 10.65 -10.06
C ASP A 19 13.11 9.50 -9.11
N PHE A 20 12.50 8.46 -9.65
CA PHE A 20 12.08 7.27 -8.91
C PHE A 20 13.05 6.10 -9.08
N GLU A 21 14.11 6.29 -9.81
CA GLU A 21 15.21 5.33 -9.87
C GLU A 21 16.09 5.47 -8.62
N ALA A 22 16.75 4.40 -8.25
CA ALA A 22 17.78 4.43 -7.22
C ALA A 22 18.97 5.29 -7.67
N LYS A 23 19.39 6.22 -6.82
CA LYS A 23 20.48 7.20 -7.15
C LYS A 23 21.86 6.74 -6.72
N GLY A 24 21.95 5.68 -5.94
CA GLY A 24 23.21 5.23 -5.37
C GLY A 24 23.30 3.72 -5.25
N LYS A 25 24.28 3.26 -4.47
CA LYS A 25 24.28 1.88 -4.01
C LYS A 25 23.07 1.73 -3.08
N SER A 26 22.20 0.81 -3.43
CA SER A 26 21.13 0.40 -2.52
C SER A 26 21.73 -0.03 -1.19
N LYS A 27 21.21 0.51 -0.10
CA LYS A 27 21.55 0.03 1.24
C LYS A 27 21.05 -1.39 1.47
N TYR A 28 20.09 -1.82 0.65
CA TYR A 28 19.43 -3.10 0.76
C TYR A 28 19.94 -4.14 -0.23
N THR A 29 20.47 -3.72 -1.37
CA THR A 29 21.10 -4.63 -2.32
C THR A 29 22.45 -5.08 -1.79
N VAL A 30 22.55 -6.34 -1.43
CA VAL A 30 23.79 -6.94 -0.97
C VAL A 30 24.61 -7.36 -2.17
N GLU A 31 25.81 -6.79 -2.32
CA GLU A 31 26.70 -7.07 -3.44
C GLU A 31 26.90 -8.57 -3.65
N GLY A 32 26.77 -9.02 -4.92
CA GLY A 32 26.93 -10.42 -5.29
C GLY A 32 25.77 -11.35 -4.93
N ILE A 33 24.63 -10.79 -4.55
CA ILE A 33 23.35 -11.50 -4.44
C ILE A 33 22.41 -10.92 -5.49
N ASP A 34 21.90 -11.78 -6.39
CA ASP A 34 20.94 -11.36 -7.40
C ASP A 34 19.57 -11.12 -6.76
N LYS A 35 19.04 -9.89 -6.91
CA LYS A 35 17.72 -9.51 -6.43
C LYS A 35 16.58 -10.37 -7.03
N ASN A 36 16.77 -10.89 -8.25
CA ASN A 36 15.79 -11.75 -8.91
C ASN A 36 15.83 -13.22 -8.47
N ASP A 37 16.80 -13.61 -7.64
CA ASP A 37 16.85 -14.93 -7.02
C ASP A 37 15.67 -15.08 -6.04
N PRO A 38 14.81 -16.12 -6.16
CA PRO A 38 13.69 -16.33 -5.24
C PRO A 38 14.08 -16.38 -3.75
N GLU A 39 15.32 -16.73 -3.46
CA GLU A 39 15.89 -16.83 -2.10
C GLU A 39 16.82 -15.64 -1.77
N TRP A 40 16.77 -14.56 -2.57
CA TRP A 40 17.72 -13.46 -2.43
C TRP A 40 17.74 -12.85 -1.03
N LEU A 41 16.58 -12.70 -0.39
CA LEU A 41 16.46 -12.09 0.95
C LEU A 41 17.21 -12.95 1.99
N ASP A 42 17.00 -14.25 1.99
CA ASP A 42 17.66 -15.18 2.93
C ASP A 42 19.17 -15.23 2.68
N LYS A 43 19.58 -15.24 1.41
CA LYS A 43 20.99 -15.19 1.02
C LYS A 43 21.65 -13.88 1.41
N ALA A 44 20.94 -12.76 1.22
CA ALA A 44 21.40 -11.43 1.63
C ALA A 44 21.53 -11.33 3.14
N ALA A 45 20.50 -11.72 3.89
CA ALA A 45 20.48 -11.73 5.35
C ALA A 45 21.66 -12.54 5.91
N LYS A 46 21.88 -13.74 5.39
CA LYS A 46 23.02 -14.58 5.78
C LYS A 46 24.36 -13.92 5.50
N LYS A 47 24.51 -13.25 4.35
CA LYS A 47 25.76 -12.60 3.96
C LYS A 47 26.13 -11.42 4.84
N VAL A 48 25.15 -10.64 5.28
CA VAL A 48 25.36 -9.47 6.15
C VAL A 48 25.24 -9.80 7.64
N HIS A 49 25.03 -11.08 7.97
CA HIS A 49 24.81 -11.51 9.36
C HIS A 49 23.66 -10.76 10.01
N ALA A 50 22.53 -10.64 9.30
CA ALA A 50 21.34 -9.98 9.83
C ALA A 50 20.89 -10.66 11.13
N ALA A 51 20.39 -9.87 12.08
CA ALA A 51 19.74 -10.40 13.27
C ALA A 51 18.44 -11.10 12.89
N GLU A 52 18.23 -12.33 13.33
CA GLU A 52 17.09 -13.17 12.98
C GLU A 52 16.53 -13.92 14.20
N GLY A 53 15.28 -14.33 14.10
CA GLY A 53 14.68 -15.22 15.08
C GLY A 53 14.66 -14.64 16.49
N ASP A 54 15.38 -15.27 17.41
CA ASP A 54 15.44 -14.88 18.82
C ASP A 54 16.62 -13.95 19.16
N ASP A 55 17.35 -13.50 18.15
CA ASP A 55 18.37 -12.45 18.34
C ASP A 55 17.72 -11.15 18.83
N TYR A 56 18.40 -10.49 19.76
CA TYR A 56 17.90 -9.25 20.34
C TYR A 56 18.22 -8.02 19.50
N VAL A 57 17.23 -7.13 19.36
CA VAL A 57 17.37 -5.79 18.80
C VAL A 57 17.17 -4.78 19.92
N LYS A 58 18.17 -3.91 20.13
CA LYS A 58 18.03 -2.78 21.03
C LYS A 58 17.35 -1.63 20.30
N LEU A 59 16.22 -1.20 20.82
CA LEU A 59 15.48 -0.02 20.38
C LEU A 59 15.70 1.13 21.35
N ASP A 60 15.33 2.35 20.98
CA ASP A 60 15.49 3.55 21.84
C ASP A 60 14.80 3.39 23.20
N ALA A 61 13.65 2.75 23.22
CA ALA A 61 12.85 2.56 24.42
C ALA A 61 12.55 1.08 24.69
N GLY A 62 13.53 0.20 24.52
CA GLY A 62 13.31 -1.19 24.86
C GLY A 62 14.21 -2.20 24.17
N LEU A 63 13.91 -3.45 24.42
CA LEU A 63 14.65 -4.59 23.92
C LEU A 63 13.65 -5.66 23.45
N LEU A 64 13.72 -6.06 22.21
CA LEU A 64 12.87 -7.10 21.63
C LEU A 64 13.72 -8.11 20.88
N THR A 65 13.23 -9.35 20.76
CA THR A 65 13.77 -10.23 19.74
C THR A 65 13.21 -9.86 18.36
N VAL A 66 13.90 -10.25 17.28
CA VAL A 66 13.41 -10.09 15.91
C VAL A 66 12.03 -10.73 15.74
N ASN A 67 11.83 -11.93 16.32
CA ASN A 67 10.53 -12.59 16.32
C ASN A 67 9.43 -11.74 16.98
N GLN A 68 9.71 -11.18 18.18
CA GLN A 68 8.73 -10.30 18.88
C GLN A 68 8.41 -9.06 18.05
N LEU A 69 9.42 -8.42 17.46
CA LEU A 69 9.23 -7.28 16.57
C LEU A 69 8.36 -7.65 15.36
N ASN A 70 8.65 -8.77 14.70
CA ASN A 70 7.86 -9.26 13.58
C ASN A 70 6.42 -9.57 13.97
N TRP A 71 6.19 -10.20 15.14
CA TRP A 71 4.83 -10.49 15.61
C TRP A 71 4.05 -9.19 15.88
N MET A 72 4.68 -8.23 16.53
CA MET A 72 4.07 -6.92 16.77
C MET A 72 3.71 -6.22 15.45
N LEU A 73 4.63 -6.15 14.50
CA LEU A 73 4.42 -5.50 13.21
C LEU A 73 3.34 -6.18 12.35
N ARG A 74 3.24 -7.51 12.39
CA ARG A 74 2.17 -8.25 11.68
C ARG A 74 0.78 -8.03 12.27
N ASN A 75 0.70 -7.63 13.53
CA ASN A 75 -0.57 -7.44 14.25
C ASN A 75 -0.93 -5.96 14.43
N THR A 76 -0.20 -5.05 13.82
CA THR A 76 -0.59 -3.64 13.80
C THR A 76 -1.84 -3.41 12.96
N ILE A 77 -2.64 -2.43 13.36
CA ILE A 77 -3.77 -1.98 12.56
C ILE A 77 -3.24 -1.22 11.34
N GLY A 78 -3.65 -1.67 10.16
CA GLY A 78 -3.24 -1.04 8.89
C GLY A 78 -2.00 -1.68 8.27
N GLU A 79 -1.80 -1.30 7.03
CA GLU A 79 -0.69 -1.74 6.21
C GLU A 79 0.42 -0.69 6.28
N MET A 80 1.63 -1.13 6.49
CA MET A 80 2.78 -0.25 6.63
C MET A 80 3.82 -0.58 5.57
N THR A 81 4.44 0.45 5.04
CA THR A 81 5.51 0.35 4.04
C THR A 81 6.62 1.32 4.41
N PHE A 82 7.86 0.94 4.15
CA PHE A 82 9.00 1.84 4.23
C PHE A 82 9.76 1.87 2.91
N VAL A 83 9.97 3.08 2.42
CA VAL A 83 10.82 3.39 1.26
C VAL A 83 11.95 4.28 1.76
N ASP A 84 13.19 3.96 1.40
CA ASP A 84 14.36 4.70 1.85
C ASP A 84 14.61 6.00 1.05
N ASP A 85 15.64 6.72 1.44
CA ASP A 85 16.10 7.95 0.78
C ASP A 85 16.62 7.73 -0.66
N ASN A 86 16.89 6.47 -1.02
CA ASN A 86 17.33 6.05 -2.35
C ASN A 86 16.18 5.57 -3.26
N ASN A 87 14.93 5.79 -2.86
CA ASN A 87 13.71 5.36 -3.56
C ASN A 87 13.53 3.84 -3.68
N GLU A 88 14.06 3.09 -2.73
CA GLU A 88 13.90 1.64 -2.70
C GLU A 88 12.87 1.22 -1.66
N PHE A 89 11.96 0.35 -2.08
CA PHE A 89 10.96 -0.29 -1.23
C PHE A 89 11.64 -1.36 -0.37
N LEU A 90 11.92 -1.05 0.88
CA LEU A 90 12.72 -1.94 1.74
C LEU A 90 11.90 -2.90 2.56
N TRP A 91 10.70 -2.53 2.95
CA TRP A 91 9.94 -3.32 3.90
C TRP A 91 8.44 -3.00 3.87
N TYR A 92 7.62 -3.99 4.17
CA TYR A 92 6.21 -3.85 4.48
C TYR A 92 5.78 -4.86 5.54
N ASN A 93 4.75 -4.55 6.34
CA ASN A 93 4.18 -5.53 7.25
C ASN A 93 3.31 -6.52 6.49
N ARG A 94 3.61 -7.80 6.62
CA ARG A 94 2.81 -8.86 6.02
C ARG A 94 1.77 -9.34 7.03
N PRO A 95 0.45 -9.13 6.79
CA PRO A 95 -0.59 -9.66 7.65
C PRO A 95 -0.52 -11.19 7.77
N THR A 96 -0.84 -11.72 8.93
CA THR A 96 -0.83 -13.17 9.19
C THR A 96 -2.09 -13.88 8.73
N ASP A 97 -3.22 -13.17 8.62
CA ASP A 97 -4.47 -13.73 8.13
C ASP A 97 -4.36 -14.02 6.62
N PRO A 98 -4.43 -15.30 6.19
CA PRO A 98 -4.36 -15.65 4.78
C PRO A 98 -5.55 -15.12 3.95
N ASN A 99 -6.64 -14.75 4.61
CA ASN A 99 -7.81 -14.17 3.96
C ASN A 99 -7.76 -12.63 3.91
N TYR A 100 -6.78 -12.04 4.56
CA TYR A 100 -6.62 -10.58 4.52
C TYR A 100 -6.30 -10.12 3.10
N LYS A 101 -7.13 -9.24 2.59
CA LYS A 101 -6.90 -8.61 1.28
C LYS A 101 -6.29 -7.24 1.52
N MET A 102 -5.03 -7.11 1.19
CA MET A 102 -4.33 -5.83 1.30
C MET A 102 -5.02 -4.75 0.47
N LEU A 103 -5.13 -3.57 1.06
CA LEU A 103 -5.64 -2.36 0.41
C LEU A 103 -4.59 -1.80 -0.57
N ALA A 104 -3.33 -1.79 -0.14
CA ALA A 104 -2.17 -1.52 -0.99
C ALA A 104 -1.40 -2.84 -1.16
N LYS A 105 -1.71 -3.59 -2.21
CA LYS A 105 -1.11 -4.92 -2.44
C LYS A 105 0.40 -4.83 -2.55
N ARG A 106 1.08 -5.64 -1.76
CA ARG A 106 2.53 -5.82 -1.78
C ARG A 106 2.85 -7.30 -1.85
N THR A 107 3.93 -7.63 -2.54
CA THR A 107 4.41 -9.00 -2.65
C THR A 107 5.89 -9.08 -2.24
N PRO A 108 6.36 -10.22 -1.70
CA PRO A 108 7.74 -10.33 -1.23
C PRO A 108 8.80 -10.06 -2.31
N ASP A 109 8.49 -10.35 -3.57
CA ASP A 109 9.36 -10.10 -4.71
C ASP A 109 9.55 -8.62 -5.05
N GLN A 110 8.67 -7.74 -4.54
CA GLN A 110 8.80 -6.29 -4.70
C GLN A 110 9.79 -5.66 -3.71
N VAL A 111 10.15 -6.35 -2.64
CA VAL A 111 11.11 -5.81 -1.65
C VAL A 111 12.48 -5.65 -2.31
N GLY A 112 13.05 -4.44 -2.22
CA GLY A 112 14.27 -4.04 -2.93
C GLY A 112 14.02 -3.45 -4.32
N ASP A 113 12.78 -3.39 -4.81
CA ASP A 113 12.46 -2.70 -6.05
C ASP A 113 12.47 -1.18 -5.86
N THR A 114 12.76 -0.45 -6.94
CA THR A 114 12.67 1.02 -6.93
C THR A 114 11.22 1.49 -6.95
N MET A 115 10.97 2.72 -6.51
CA MET A 115 9.67 3.37 -6.60
C MET A 115 9.10 3.32 -8.02
N LYS A 116 9.95 3.40 -9.04
CA LYS A 116 9.53 3.28 -10.44
C LYS A 116 9.04 1.88 -10.79
N ALA A 117 9.71 0.84 -10.29
CA ALA A 117 9.33 -0.54 -10.58
C ALA A 117 8.02 -0.94 -9.93
N ILE A 118 7.72 -0.44 -8.73
CA ILE A 118 6.49 -0.77 -7.99
C ILE A 118 5.28 0.09 -8.37
N HIS A 119 5.47 1.25 -9.03
CA HIS A 119 4.38 2.06 -9.52
C HIS A 119 4.15 1.78 -11.01
N PRO A 120 2.95 1.39 -11.41
CA PRO A 120 2.65 1.21 -12.84
C PRO A 120 2.67 2.56 -13.54
N ASP A 121 3.05 2.53 -14.82
CA ASP A 121 2.98 3.69 -15.70
C ASP A 121 1.52 3.98 -16.10
N VAL A 122 0.73 4.38 -15.12
CA VAL A 122 -0.67 4.80 -15.29
C VAL A 122 -0.70 6.31 -15.20
N ARG A 123 -1.44 6.94 -16.09
CA ARG A 123 -1.46 8.38 -16.38
C ARG A 123 -1.41 9.30 -15.16
N ASP A 124 -2.11 8.96 -14.08
CA ASP A 124 -2.23 9.85 -12.92
C ASP A 124 -1.49 9.32 -11.67
N VAL A 125 -0.95 8.10 -11.72
CA VAL A 125 -0.29 7.47 -10.55
C VAL A 125 1.10 8.03 -10.35
N ILE A 126 1.93 8.01 -11.39
CA ILE A 126 3.33 8.50 -11.31
C ILE A 126 3.39 9.99 -10.93
N PRO A 127 2.62 10.91 -11.58
CA PRO A 127 2.62 12.31 -11.18
C PRO A 127 2.21 12.54 -9.71
N ASN A 128 1.18 11.84 -9.23
CA ASN A 128 0.75 11.96 -7.84
C ASN A 128 1.79 11.41 -6.85
N ALA A 129 2.40 10.26 -7.16
CA ALA A 129 3.46 9.71 -6.34
C ALA A 129 4.68 10.63 -6.29
N LYS A 130 5.10 11.20 -7.44
CA LYS A 130 6.17 12.19 -7.52
C LYS A 130 5.87 13.43 -6.68
N LYS A 131 4.64 13.91 -6.73
CA LYS A 131 4.20 15.05 -5.92
C LYS A 131 4.36 14.78 -4.42
N VAL A 132 3.88 13.62 -3.94
CA VAL A 132 4.02 13.22 -2.53
C VAL A 132 5.49 13.08 -2.13
N VAL A 133 6.28 12.39 -2.93
CA VAL A 133 7.71 12.20 -2.65
C VAL A 133 8.45 13.54 -2.61
N HIS A 134 8.19 14.42 -3.57
CA HIS A 134 8.80 15.76 -3.59
C HIS A 134 8.42 16.58 -2.37
N ALA A 135 7.13 16.61 -2.02
CA ALA A 135 6.63 17.33 -0.86
C ALA A 135 7.31 16.89 0.44
N LEU A 136 7.42 15.58 0.64
CA LEU A 136 8.03 15.02 1.84
C LEU A 136 9.55 15.18 1.84
N ARG A 137 10.21 15.00 0.70
CA ARG A 137 11.67 15.15 0.57
C ARG A 137 12.13 16.57 0.83
N THR A 138 11.39 17.55 0.31
CA THR A 138 11.72 18.97 0.47
C THR A 138 11.14 19.59 1.73
N LYS A 139 10.26 18.87 2.45
CA LYS A 139 9.49 19.40 3.58
C LYS A 139 8.72 20.66 3.17
N GLN A 140 7.98 20.51 2.05
CA GLN A 140 7.27 21.61 1.39
C GLN A 140 6.41 22.41 2.37
N ASP A 141 6.62 23.73 2.45
CA ASP A 141 5.93 24.64 3.38
C ASP A 141 5.96 24.18 4.85
N GLY A 142 7.00 23.40 5.23
CA GLY A 142 7.16 22.84 6.57
C GLY A 142 6.34 21.56 6.81
N HIS A 143 5.62 21.06 5.82
CA HIS A 143 4.85 19.82 5.93
C HIS A 143 5.75 18.59 5.85
N ASP A 144 5.57 17.67 6.77
CA ASP A 144 6.31 16.41 6.87
C ASP A 144 5.40 15.19 6.77
N ASP A 145 4.11 15.41 6.53
CA ASP A 145 3.13 14.34 6.30
C ASP A 145 2.08 14.71 5.23
N VAL A 146 1.48 13.69 4.64
CA VAL A 146 0.42 13.82 3.63
C VAL A 146 -0.68 12.79 3.89
N TYR A 147 -1.92 13.25 3.93
CA TYR A 147 -3.11 12.40 3.98
C TYR A 147 -3.76 12.34 2.61
N MET A 148 -3.75 11.17 1.99
CA MET A 148 -4.38 10.96 0.69
C MET A 148 -5.52 9.95 0.80
N PRO A 149 -6.77 10.44 0.80
CA PRO A 149 -7.93 9.56 0.76
C PRO A 149 -8.09 8.95 -0.63
N VAL A 150 -8.35 7.64 -0.69
CA VAL A 150 -8.58 6.92 -1.94
C VAL A 150 -10.08 6.86 -2.23
N PRO A 151 -10.54 7.35 -3.40
CA PRO A 151 -11.93 7.25 -3.80
C PRO A 151 -12.33 5.80 -4.04
N THR A 152 -13.19 5.26 -3.19
CA THR A 152 -13.67 3.87 -3.32
C THR A 152 -15.04 3.75 -3.99
N GLY A 153 -15.74 4.86 -4.21
CA GLY A 153 -17.14 4.86 -4.65
C GLY A 153 -18.12 4.29 -3.61
N ASN A 154 -17.63 3.92 -2.42
CA ASN A 154 -18.41 3.31 -1.36
C ASN A 154 -18.32 4.17 -0.09
N LEU A 155 -19.45 4.75 0.32
CA LEU A 155 -19.52 5.59 1.53
C LEU A 155 -19.26 4.83 2.85
N LYS A 156 -19.25 3.49 2.80
CA LYS A 156 -18.92 2.61 3.93
C LYS A 156 -17.49 2.07 3.85
N LYS A 157 -16.64 2.70 3.07
CA LYS A 157 -15.23 2.36 2.95
C LYS A 157 -14.43 3.65 2.78
N LEU A 158 -13.60 4.00 3.77
CA LEU A 158 -12.75 5.18 3.79
C LEU A 158 -11.29 4.74 3.83
N VAL A 159 -10.74 4.40 2.67
CA VAL A 159 -9.32 4.06 2.57
C VAL A 159 -8.50 5.34 2.59
N LEU A 160 -7.56 5.39 3.50
CA LEU A 160 -6.62 6.50 3.65
C LEU A 160 -5.20 5.98 3.49
N HIS A 161 -4.44 6.63 2.62
CA HIS A 161 -2.98 6.55 2.60
C HIS A 161 -2.43 7.73 3.39
N TYR A 162 -1.66 7.44 4.39
CA TYR A 162 -0.90 8.41 5.17
C TYR A 162 0.57 8.22 4.88
N TYR A 163 1.22 9.27 4.42
CA TYR A 163 2.64 9.30 4.14
C TYR A 163 3.32 10.22 5.13
N LYS A 164 4.41 9.77 5.71
CA LYS A 164 5.22 10.53 6.65
C LYS A 164 6.67 10.56 6.20
N ARG A 165 7.26 11.74 6.18
CA ARG A 165 8.70 11.89 6.08
C ARG A 165 9.35 11.21 7.28
N VAL A 166 10.35 10.37 7.02
CA VAL A 166 11.24 9.82 8.03
C VAL A 166 12.53 10.62 8.02
N GLU A 167 12.98 11.03 9.18
CA GLU A 167 14.24 11.74 9.39
C GLU A 167 15.19 10.86 10.20
N ASP A 168 16.47 10.97 9.93
CA ASP A 168 17.50 10.37 10.77
C ASP A 168 17.77 11.23 12.03
N ASP A 169 18.71 10.81 12.87
CA ASP A 169 19.05 11.51 14.11
C ASP A 169 19.60 12.93 13.89
N ASN A 170 20.01 13.29 12.66
CA ASN A 170 20.46 14.62 12.28
C ASN A 170 19.34 15.49 11.72
N GLY A 171 18.14 14.92 11.51
CA GLY A 171 17.01 15.57 10.85
C GLY A 171 17.07 15.52 9.32
N ASP A 172 17.99 14.75 8.77
CA ASP A 172 18.08 14.56 7.33
C ASP A 172 17.02 13.56 6.83
N TYR A 173 16.60 13.71 5.57
CA TYR A 173 15.63 12.82 4.95
C TYR A 173 16.17 11.40 4.83
N ALA A 174 15.55 10.46 5.51
CA ALA A 174 15.91 9.04 5.53
C ALA A 174 14.92 8.16 4.75
N GLY A 175 13.78 8.73 4.33
CA GLY A 175 12.81 7.96 3.57
C GLY A 175 11.37 8.38 3.82
N ILE A 176 10.45 7.50 3.42
CA ILE A 176 9.01 7.67 3.58
C ILE A 176 8.43 6.44 4.30
N TYR A 177 7.69 6.69 5.35
CA TYR A 177 6.78 5.74 5.96
C TYR A 177 5.40 5.92 5.35
N GLU A 178 4.80 4.85 4.85
CA GLU A 178 3.41 4.82 4.39
C GLU A 178 2.57 3.95 5.33
N TRP A 179 1.38 4.42 5.65
CA TRP A 179 0.37 3.67 6.37
C TRP A 179 -0.96 3.72 5.63
N VAL A 180 -1.55 2.56 5.39
CA VAL A 180 -2.81 2.43 4.65
C VAL A 180 -3.84 1.71 5.48
N GLN A 181 -5.03 2.31 5.59
CA GLN A 181 -6.12 1.70 6.35
C GLN A 181 -7.49 2.10 5.84
N ASP A 182 -8.47 1.19 5.97
CA ASP A 182 -9.88 1.55 5.94
C ASP A 182 -10.30 2.10 7.31
N LEU A 183 -10.55 3.39 7.37
CA LEU A 183 -10.94 4.07 8.61
C LEU A 183 -12.44 3.94 8.93
N TYR A 184 -13.27 3.48 7.98
CA TYR A 184 -14.71 3.43 8.20
C TYR A 184 -15.11 2.57 9.41
N PRO A 185 -14.51 1.38 9.68
CA PRO A 185 -14.82 0.60 10.87
C PRO A 185 -14.59 1.37 12.17
N LEU A 186 -13.50 2.15 12.26
CA LEU A 186 -13.19 2.97 13.44
C LEU A 186 -14.17 4.14 13.59
N VAL A 187 -14.51 4.81 12.50
CA VAL A 187 -15.51 5.89 12.48
C VAL A 187 -16.88 5.36 12.87
N LYS A 188 -17.26 4.20 12.36
CA LYS A 188 -18.52 3.52 12.75
C LYS A 188 -18.54 3.22 14.24
N TYR A 189 -17.47 2.60 14.77
CA TYR A 189 -17.34 2.32 16.20
C TYR A 189 -17.43 3.59 17.05
N PHE A 190 -16.77 4.66 16.64
CA PHE A 190 -16.86 5.97 17.30
C PHE A 190 -18.31 6.48 17.35
N CYS A 191 -19.02 6.45 16.23
CA CYS A 191 -20.42 6.90 16.18
C CYS A 191 -21.33 6.05 17.08
N GLU A 192 -21.18 4.72 17.06
CA GLU A 192 -21.95 3.80 17.89
C GLU A 192 -21.68 4.02 19.39
N THR A 193 -20.41 4.25 19.76
CA THR A 193 -20.01 4.44 21.17
C THR A 193 -20.43 5.80 21.71
N THR A 194 -20.41 6.84 20.88
CA THR A 194 -20.71 8.22 21.31
C THR A 194 -22.16 8.63 21.06
N GLY A 195 -22.96 7.79 20.39
CA GLY A 195 -24.33 8.13 19.99
C GLY A 195 -24.41 9.15 18.86
N GLN A 196 -23.30 9.44 18.17
CA GLN A 196 -23.26 10.35 17.04
C GLN A 196 -23.67 9.67 15.74
N LYS A 197 -24.02 10.44 14.74
CA LYS A 197 -24.38 9.96 13.40
C LYS A 197 -23.56 10.69 12.34
N LEU A 198 -23.13 9.94 11.32
CA LEU A 198 -22.63 10.55 10.09
C LEU A 198 -23.82 11.00 9.25
N VAL A 199 -23.81 12.23 8.81
CA VAL A 199 -24.80 12.81 7.89
C VAL A 199 -24.09 13.13 6.58
N VAL A 200 -24.77 12.84 5.47
CA VAL A 200 -24.28 13.26 4.16
C VAL A 200 -24.46 14.78 4.08
N ASP A 201 -23.38 15.47 3.77
CA ASP A 201 -23.41 16.88 3.41
C ASP A 201 -23.53 16.98 1.89
N ASP A 202 -24.73 17.32 1.42
CA ASP A 202 -25.03 17.40 -0.01
C ASP A 202 -24.32 18.58 -0.70
N ASP A 203 -23.92 19.59 0.06
CA ASP A 203 -23.19 20.77 -0.42
C ASP A 203 -21.66 20.55 -0.40
N ALA A 204 -21.17 19.44 0.18
CA ALA A 204 -19.76 19.14 0.24
C ALA A 204 -19.18 18.77 -1.12
N THR A 205 -18.46 19.68 -1.73
CA THR A 205 -17.77 19.48 -3.02
C THR A 205 -16.68 18.41 -2.95
N THR A 206 -16.08 18.22 -1.77
CA THR A 206 -15.00 17.25 -1.54
C THR A 206 -15.48 15.81 -1.47
N GLY A 207 -16.74 15.56 -1.13
CA GLY A 207 -17.33 14.20 -1.08
C GLY A 207 -17.58 13.57 -2.45
N ALA A 208 -17.55 14.35 -3.53
CA ALA A 208 -17.86 13.88 -4.88
C ALA A 208 -16.89 12.79 -5.37
N THR A 209 -15.64 12.82 -4.95
CA THR A 209 -14.61 11.86 -5.31
C THR A 209 -14.92 10.45 -4.77
N TYR A 210 -15.53 10.33 -3.60
CA TYR A 210 -15.92 9.05 -3.00
C TYR A 210 -17.18 8.44 -3.61
N ARG A 211 -17.94 9.20 -4.37
CA ARG A 211 -19.17 8.73 -5.05
C ARG A 211 -18.86 8.13 -6.43
N ARG A 212 -17.64 8.27 -6.93
CA ARG A 212 -17.23 7.68 -8.21
C ARG A 212 -16.85 6.21 -8.01
N ASN A 213 -17.28 5.38 -8.96
CA ASN A 213 -16.87 3.98 -9.02
C ASN A 213 -15.42 3.92 -9.54
N SER A 214 -14.45 4.15 -8.67
CA SER A 214 -13.02 4.15 -8.99
C SER A 214 -12.33 3.01 -8.27
N ASP A 215 -11.38 2.39 -8.94
CA ASP A 215 -10.52 1.38 -8.35
C ASP A 215 -9.67 2.03 -7.23
N PRO A 216 -9.74 1.54 -5.98
CA PRO A 216 -8.94 2.07 -4.88
C PRO A 216 -7.43 2.02 -5.16
N ASP A 217 -6.98 1.10 -6.00
CA ASP A 217 -5.58 0.96 -6.37
C ASP A 217 -5.11 1.95 -7.43
N ALA A 218 -6.03 2.68 -8.08
CA ALA A 218 -5.70 3.64 -9.13
C ALA A 218 -4.83 4.81 -8.63
N VAL A 219 -4.78 5.04 -7.32
CA VAL A 219 -3.98 6.13 -6.72
C VAL A 219 -2.59 5.66 -6.31
N SER A 220 -2.46 4.47 -5.74
CA SER A 220 -1.16 3.92 -5.35
C SER A 220 -0.46 3.13 -6.45
N GLY A 221 -1.23 2.63 -7.41
CA GLY A 221 -0.73 1.86 -8.55
C GLY A 221 -0.10 0.51 -8.22
N ALA A 222 0.00 0.16 -6.95
CA ALA A 222 0.71 -1.02 -6.50
C ALA A 222 0.07 -2.36 -6.91
N SER A 223 -1.22 -2.35 -7.21
CA SER A 223 -2.00 -3.58 -7.46
C SER A 223 -2.12 -3.99 -8.91
N THR A 224 -1.79 -3.14 -9.87
CA THR A 224 -2.11 -3.39 -11.29
C THR A 224 -1.28 -4.49 -11.94
N LYS A 225 -0.13 -4.85 -11.38
CA LYS A 225 0.66 -5.99 -11.90
C LYS A 225 0.00 -7.36 -11.64
N ALA A 226 -0.71 -7.52 -10.52
CA ALA A 226 -1.31 -8.80 -10.14
C ALA A 226 -2.61 -9.12 -10.89
N GLU A 227 -3.42 -8.12 -11.26
CA GLU A 227 -4.69 -8.35 -11.95
C GLU A 227 -4.56 -8.65 -13.45
N LYS A 228 -3.49 -8.21 -14.12
CA LYS A 228 -3.26 -8.54 -15.54
C LYS A 228 -3.01 -10.02 -15.79
N VAL A 229 -2.58 -10.79 -14.80
CA VAL A 229 -2.32 -12.23 -14.93
C VAL A 229 -3.61 -13.06 -14.78
N GLU A 230 -4.59 -12.61 -14.00
CA GLU A 230 -5.86 -13.34 -13.82
C GLU A 230 -6.87 -13.11 -14.96
N LYS A 231 -6.89 -11.93 -15.59
CA LYS A 231 -7.84 -11.63 -16.68
C LYS A 231 -7.51 -12.33 -18.00
N THR A 232 -6.28 -12.79 -18.20
CA THR A 232 -5.88 -13.54 -19.42
C THR A 232 -6.21 -15.03 -19.37
N LYS A 233 -6.70 -15.58 -18.26
CA LYS A 233 -7.07 -17.00 -18.12
C LYS A 233 -8.57 -17.29 -18.14
N LYS A 234 -9.42 -16.30 -18.40
CA LYS A 234 -10.89 -16.47 -18.36
C LYS A 234 -11.61 -16.29 -19.70
N THR A 235 -10.92 -16.41 -20.80
CA THR A 235 -11.57 -16.43 -22.12
C THR A 235 -11.09 -17.66 -22.88
N GLU A 236 -11.75 -18.80 -22.63
CA GLU A 236 -11.99 -19.87 -23.57
C GLU A 236 -12.69 -21.03 -22.84
N GLU A 237 -14.01 -21.00 -22.82
CA GLU A 237 -14.83 -22.21 -22.81
C GLU A 237 -15.91 -22.05 -23.87
N PRO A 238 -16.07 -23.03 -24.79
CA PRO A 238 -17.01 -22.91 -25.88
C PRO A 238 -18.43 -23.31 -25.46
N ASP A 239 -19.35 -22.48 -25.93
CA ASP A 239 -20.79 -22.70 -25.98
C ASP A 239 -21.14 -24.06 -26.60
N THR A 240 -21.77 -24.94 -25.83
CA THR A 240 -22.53 -26.07 -26.41
C THR A 240 -23.92 -26.13 -25.80
N THR A 241 -24.81 -25.45 -26.46
CA THR A 241 -26.25 -25.73 -26.40
C THR A 241 -26.54 -27.14 -26.88
N THR A 242 -27.17 -27.96 -26.06
CA THR A 242 -28.09 -29.00 -26.56
C THR A 242 -29.23 -29.25 -25.59
N ASP A 243 -30.40 -28.97 -26.12
CA ASP A 243 -31.71 -29.39 -25.64
C ASP A 243 -31.78 -30.86 -25.26
N ARG A 244 -32.51 -31.20 -24.20
CA ARG A 244 -33.54 -32.27 -24.21
C ARG A 244 -34.35 -32.35 -22.89
N LYS A 245 -35.63 -32.03 -23.07
CA LYS A 245 -36.88 -32.65 -22.58
C LYS A 245 -36.88 -33.52 -21.32
N SER A 246 -37.69 -33.04 -20.38
CA SER A 246 -38.82 -33.72 -19.72
C SER A 246 -38.74 -35.24 -19.49
N THR A 247 -38.86 -35.67 -18.23
CA THR A 247 -39.92 -36.61 -17.80
C THR A 247 -40.05 -36.62 -16.25
N ARG A 248 -41.28 -36.48 -15.81
CA ARG A 248 -41.74 -36.72 -14.45
C ARG A 248 -41.67 -38.23 -14.14
N LEU A 249 -41.45 -38.58 -12.87
CA LEU A 249 -42.28 -39.63 -12.21
C LEU A 249 -42.10 -39.59 -10.69
N ASN A 250 -43.24 -39.66 -10.05
CA ASN A 250 -43.56 -39.83 -8.62
C ASN A 250 -43.06 -41.15 -8.04
N SER A 251 -42.82 -41.16 -6.70
CA SER A 251 -43.55 -41.94 -5.67
C SER A 251 -42.67 -42.13 -4.43
N SER A 252 -43.06 -41.56 -3.30
CA SER A 252 -43.72 -42.16 -2.13
C SER A 252 -43.00 -43.31 -1.42
N HIS A 253 -42.61 -43.01 -0.24
CA HIS A 253 -42.58 -43.64 1.12
C HIS A 253 -42.60 -45.20 1.23
N PRO A 254 -42.19 -45.78 2.34
CA PRO A 254 -42.30 -45.36 3.74
C PRO A 254 -41.01 -45.00 4.45
#